data_0b5f33437b8c2eed6d5fd584543c8381
#
_entry.id   0b5f33437b8c2eed6d5fd584543c8381
#
_cell.length_a   1.000
_cell.length_b   1.000
_cell.length_c   1.000
_cell.angle_alpha   90.00
_cell.angle_beta   90.00
_cell.angle_gamma   90.00
#
_symmetry.space_group_name_H-M   'P 1'
#
loop_
_entity.id
_entity.type
_entity.pdbx_description
1 polymer ?
#
loop_
_entity_poly.entity_id
_entity_poly.type
_entity_poly.pdbx_seq_one_letter_code
_entity_poly.pdbx_strand_id
1 'polypeptide(L)'
;MPLNAAMVGTSAEPVVHTIDARWLMAYAAGLGETLPCYLDTRRPEGLQAHPLFPVCVEWLAVLGMRDHAGAFGLTAEEALRTVHATHDLVLHRGVRPGDTLTTRATVVGVEQRKPGAFQWCALRC
;
A
#
# COMPACT_ATOMS: atom_id res chain seq x y z
N MET A 1 18.80 -2.47 17.21
CA MET A 1 17.42 -2.81 16.88
C MET A 1 16.96 -1.93 15.75
N PRO A 2 16.44 -2.53 14.69
CA PRO A 2 16.23 -1.81 13.43
C PRO A 2 15.08 -0.81 13.45
N LEU A 3 14.03 -1.06 14.22
CA LEU A 3 12.89 -0.16 14.35
C LEU A 3 12.92 0.52 15.72
N ASN A 4 12.82 1.84 15.76
CA ASN A 4 12.80 2.59 16.99
C ASN A 4 11.70 3.66 17.02
N ALA A 5 11.35 4.11 18.23
CA ALA A 5 10.27 5.08 18.43
C ALA A 5 10.53 6.44 17.77
N ALA A 6 11.79 6.78 17.47
CA ALA A 6 12.14 8.02 16.78
C ALA A 6 11.59 8.09 15.34
N MET A 7 11.21 6.93 14.76
CA MET A 7 10.57 6.85 13.45
C MET A 7 9.12 7.35 13.45
N VAL A 8 8.46 7.39 14.61
CA VAL A 8 7.06 7.82 14.70
C VAL A 8 6.92 9.27 14.25
N GLY A 9 5.97 9.52 13.37
CA GLY A 9 5.73 10.83 12.75
C GLY A 9 6.48 11.05 11.43
N THR A 10 7.41 10.17 11.05
CA THR A 10 8.07 10.29 9.74
C THR A 10 7.13 9.86 8.62
N SER A 11 7.21 10.56 7.49
CA SER A 11 6.43 10.26 6.28
C SER A 11 7.38 10.14 5.09
N ALA A 12 7.09 9.19 4.20
CA ALA A 12 7.74 9.14 2.89
C ALA A 12 7.16 10.22 1.96
N GLU A 13 7.88 10.53 0.89
CA GLU A 13 7.35 11.35 -0.18
C GLU A 13 6.08 10.72 -0.75
N PRO A 14 5.05 11.54 -1.05
CA PRO A 14 3.83 11.02 -1.64
C PRO A 14 4.09 10.38 -3.00
N VAL A 15 3.40 9.29 -3.27
CA VAL A 15 3.44 8.61 -4.57
C VAL A 15 2.13 8.88 -5.31
N VAL A 16 2.23 9.31 -6.55
CA VAL A 16 1.07 9.64 -7.40
C VAL A 16 0.91 8.59 -8.49
N HIS A 17 -0.30 8.06 -8.63
CA HIS A 17 -0.66 7.13 -9.68
C HIS A 17 -1.89 7.59 -10.44
N THR A 18 -1.85 7.52 -11.76
CA THR A 18 -3.04 7.57 -12.60
C THR A 18 -3.49 6.14 -12.89
N ILE A 19 -4.72 5.84 -12.54
CA ILE A 19 -5.27 4.49 -12.62
C ILE A 19 -5.89 4.28 -14.00
N ASP A 20 -5.44 3.25 -14.70
CA ASP A 20 -6.02 2.86 -15.98
C ASP A 20 -6.79 1.52 -15.89
N ALA A 21 -7.62 1.28 -16.89
CA ALA A 21 -8.42 0.07 -16.97
C ALA A 21 -7.57 -1.21 -17.01
N ARG A 22 -6.43 -1.15 -17.69
CA ARG A 22 -5.53 -2.30 -17.84
C ARG A 22 -4.96 -2.73 -16.48
N TRP A 23 -4.56 -1.78 -15.66
CA TRP A 23 -4.02 -2.06 -14.33
C TRP A 23 -5.07 -2.70 -13.43
N LEU A 24 -6.31 -2.16 -13.42
CA LEU A 24 -7.41 -2.73 -12.65
C LEU A 24 -7.70 -4.17 -13.06
N MET A 25 -7.81 -4.42 -14.38
CA MET A 25 -8.05 -5.75 -14.91
C MET A 25 -6.91 -6.73 -14.60
N ALA A 26 -5.66 -6.30 -14.76
CA ALA A 26 -4.50 -7.12 -14.48
C ALA A 26 -4.42 -7.52 -13.01
N TYR A 27 -4.73 -6.59 -12.11
CA TYR A 27 -4.76 -6.87 -10.67
C TYR A 27 -5.85 -7.90 -10.31
N ALA A 28 -7.06 -7.70 -10.80
CA ALA A 28 -8.17 -8.64 -10.57
C ALA A 28 -7.87 -10.03 -11.15
N ALA A 29 -7.34 -10.09 -12.37
CA ALA A 29 -6.94 -11.34 -13.00
C ALA A 29 -5.83 -12.05 -12.21
N GLY A 30 -4.87 -11.31 -11.67
CA GLY A 30 -3.81 -11.84 -10.81
C GLY A 30 -4.33 -12.47 -9.52
N LEU A 31 -5.48 -12.03 -9.03
CA LEU A 31 -6.20 -12.64 -7.89
C LEU A 31 -7.10 -13.82 -8.30
N GLY A 32 -7.19 -14.12 -9.60
CA GLY A 32 -8.05 -15.19 -10.11
C GLY A 32 -9.52 -14.78 -10.26
N GLU A 33 -9.81 -13.46 -10.26
CA GLU A 33 -11.18 -12.98 -10.46
C GLU A 33 -11.67 -13.21 -11.89
N THR A 34 -12.95 -13.56 -12.01
CA THR A 34 -13.61 -13.81 -13.30
C THR A 34 -14.87 -12.98 -13.48
N LEU A 35 -15.23 -12.15 -12.51
CA LEU A 35 -16.46 -11.36 -12.54
C LEU A 35 -16.38 -10.26 -13.61
N PRO A 36 -17.43 -10.07 -14.42
CA PRO A 36 -17.45 -9.03 -15.46
C PRO A 36 -17.22 -7.61 -14.93
N CYS A 37 -17.62 -7.31 -13.69
CA CYS A 37 -17.40 -5.99 -13.10
C CYS A 37 -15.91 -5.61 -13.01
N TYR A 38 -15.00 -6.57 -12.98
CA TYR A 38 -13.55 -6.34 -12.92
C TYR A 38 -12.87 -6.47 -14.28
N LEU A 39 -13.50 -7.10 -15.27
CA LEU A 39 -12.81 -7.51 -16.50
C LEU A 39 -13.49 -7.04 -17.79
N ASP A 40 -14.76 -6.63 -17.78
CA ASP A 40 -15.48 -6.21 -18.99
C ASP A 40 -15.62 -4.69 -19.06
N THR A 41 -14.83 -4.07 -19.94
CA THR A 41 -14.85 -2.62 -20.17
C THR A 41 -16.08 -2.11 -20.92
N ARG A 42 -16.91 -3.03 -21.47
CA ARG A 42 -18.10 -2.66 -22.26
C ARG A 42 -19.33 -2.46 -21.39
N ARG A 43 -19.22 -2.72 -20.09
CA ARG A 43 -20.33 -2.54 -19.16
C ARG A 43 -20.72 -1.05 -19.06
N PRO A 44 -22.03 -0.74 -19.05
CA PRO A 44 -22.49 0.65 -18.91
C PRO A 44 -21.97 1.35 -17.64
N GLU A 45 -21.82 0.58 -16.54
CA GLU A 45 -21.32 1.09 -15.26
C GLU A 45 -19.78 1.25 -15.24
N GLY A 46 -19.12 0.76 -16.28
CA GLY A 46 -17.67 0.70 -16.38
C GLY A 46 -17.03 -0.37 -15.50
N LEU A 47 -15.71 -0.36 -15.45
CA LEU A 47 -14.94 -1.23 -14.57
C LEU A 47 -15.00 -0.75 -13.12
N GLN A 48 -14.99 -1.71 -12.22
CA GLN A 48 -14.75 -1.49 -10.80
C GLN A 48 -13.36 -2.02 -10.44
N ALA A 49 -12.66 -1.33 -9.56
CA ALA A 49 -11.46 -1.89 -8.96
C ALA A 49 -11.86 -3.03 -8.00
N HIS A 50 -11.06 -4.09 -7.99
CA HIS A 50 -11.17 -5.07 -6.91
C HIS A 50 -10.97 -4.36 -5.54
N PRO A 51 -11.72 -4.71 -4.48
CA PRO A 51 -11.62 -4.04 -3.19
C PRO A 51 -10.20 -4.00 -2.60
N LEU A 52 -9.36 -4.97 -2.91
CA LEU A 52 -7.96 -5.02 -2.48
C LEU A 52 -7.00 -4.22 -3.37
N PHE A 53 -7.45 -3.63 -4.48
CA PHE A 53 -6.59 -2.88 -5.40
C PHE A 53 -5.78 -1.76 -4.73
N PRO A 54 -6.31 -1.00 -3.76
CA PRO A 54 -5.53 0.04 -3.08
C PRO A 54 -4.25 -0.47 -2.42
N VAL A 55 -4.21 -1.73 -1.96
CA VAL A 55 -2.99 -2.34 -1.40
C VAL A 55 -1.84 -2.30 -2.41
N CYS A 56 -2.13 -2.51 -3.69
CA CYS A 56 -1.14 -2.43 -4.78
C CYS A 56 -0.59 -1.00 -4.94
N VAL A 57 -1.46 0.01 -4.88
CA VAL A 57 -1.07 1.42 -4.98
C VAL A 57 -0.28 1.88 -3.76
N GLU A 58 -0.69 1.45 -2.58
CA GLU A 58 -0.05 1.78 -1.31
C GLU A 58 1.34 1.17 -1.16
N TRP A 59 1.60 0.06 -1.85
CA TRP A 59 2.85 -0.69 -1.70
C TRP A 59 4.09 0.13 -2.02
N LEU A 60 4.04 0.99 -3.04
CA LEU A 60 5.17 1.86 -3.38
C LEU A 60 5.45 2.90 -2.29
N ALA A 61 4.40 3.41 -1.63
CA ALA A 61 4.57 4.31 -0.49
C ALA A 61 5.19 3.56 0.71
N VAL A 62 4.80 2.30 0.94
CA VAL A 62 5.40 1.43 1.96
C VAL A 62 6.88 1.16 1.66
N LEU A 63 7.23 0.92 0.40
CA LEU A 63 8.64 0.73 0.00
C LEU A 63 9.46 1.99 0.22
N GLY A 64 8.91 3.17 -0.07
CA GLY A 64 9.57 4.46 0.21
C GLY A 64 9.88 4.68 1.69
N MET A 65 9.08 4.09 2.59
CA MET A 65 9.38 4.14 4.03
C MET A 65 10.64 3.36 4.42
N ARG A 66 11.07 2.38 3.63
CA ARG A 66 12.31 1.63 3.89
C ARG A 66 13.55 2.52 3.72
N ASP A 67 13.53 3.42 2.76
CA ASP A 67 14.62 4.37 2.54
C ASP A 67 14.73 5.32 3.73
N HIS A 68 13.60 5.76 4.28
CA HIS A 68 13.57 6.55 5.51
C HIS A 68 14.05 5.76 6.73
N ALA A 69 13.70 4.48 6.81
CA ALA A 69 14.14 3.61 7.90
C ALA A 69 15.67 3.50 7.97
N GLY A 70 16.35 3.55 6.82
CA GLY A 70 17.82 3.61 6.74
C GLY A 70 18.42 4.79 7.51
N ALA A 71 17.77 5.95 7.50
CA ALA A 71 18.20 7.12 8.26
C ALA A 71 18.14 6.90 9.78
N PHE A 72 17.37 5.92 10.26
CA PHE A 72 17.25 5.52 11.66
C PHE A 72 18.04 4.24 11.98
N GLY A 73 18.95 3.82 11.10
CA GLY A 73 19.87 2.71 11.32
C GLY A 73 19.36 1.33 10.88
N LEU A 74 18.24 1.24 10.15
CA LEU A 74 17.80 -0.01 9.54
C LEU A 74 18.72 -0.36 8.38
N THR A 75 19.40 -1.50 8.48
CA THR A 75 20.25 -2.00 7.39
C THR A 75 19.41 -2.60 6.26
N ALA A 76 19.99 -2.70 5.07
CA ALA A 76 19.33 -3.37 3.94
C ALA A 76 18.97 -4.82 4.24
N GLU A 77 19.83 -5.56 4.97
CA GLU A 77 19.55 -6.92 5.39
C GLU A 77 18.36 -7.00 6.36
N GLU A 78 18.28 -6.09 7.32
CA GLU A 78 17.15 -6.03 8.26
C GLU A 78 15.85 -5.63 7.56
N ALA A 79 15.92 -4.72 6.58
CA ALA A 79 14.76 -4.36 5.76
C ALA A 79 14.18 -5.56 5.00
N LEU A 80 15.03 -6.48 4.52
CA LEU A 80 14.58 -7.72 3.85
C LEU A 80 13.87 -8.72 4.80
N ARG A 81 14.06 -8.58 6.11
CA ARG A 81 13.38 -9.41 7.12
C ARG A 81 12.03 -8.87 7.54
N THR A 82 11.65 -7.68 7.07
CA THR A 82 10.33 -7.13 7.37
C THR A 82 9.25 -7.88 6.60
N VAL A 83 8.16 -8.18 7.29
CA VAL A 83 7.00 -8.85 6.71
C VAL A 83 5.76 -7.99 6.88
N HIS A 84 4.89 -8.02 5.90
CA HIS A 84 3.58 -7.41 5.97
C HIS A 84 2.68 -8.32 6.83
N ALA A 85 2.43 -7.94 8.07
CA ALA A 85 1.75 -8.79 9.02
C ALA A 85 0.23 -8.62 9.00
N THR A 86 -0.26 -7.38 8.96
CA THR A 86 -1.69 -7.05 8.94
C THR A 86 -1.95 -5.84 8.06
N HIS A 87 -3.18 -5.73 7.56
CA HIS A 87 -3.63 -4.59 6.79
C HIS A 87 -5.11 -4.35 7.05
N ASP A 88 -5.43 -3.18 7.59
CA ASP A 88 -6.80 -2.71 7.74
C ASP A 88 -7.09 -1.70 6.63
N LEU A 89 -8.08 -1.99 5.80
CA LEU A 89 -8.43 -1.18 4.65
C LEU A 89 -9.85 -0.64 4.78
N VAL A 90 -10.00 0.68 4.72
CA VAL A 90 -11.29 1.35 4.66
C VAL A 90 -11.41 2.09 3.34
N LEU A 91 -12.38 1.69 2.54
CA LEU A 91 -12.69 2.34 1.27
C LEU A 91 -13.85 3.30 1.46
N HIS A 92 -13.62 4.58 1.24
CA HIS A 92 -14.69 5.58 1.24
C HIS A 92 -15.45 5.60 -0.09
N ARG A 93 -14.81 5.18 -1.17
CA ARG A 93 -15.40 4.90 -2.47
C ARG A 93 -14.55 3.89 -3.25
N GLY A 94 -15.14 3.26 -4.25
CA GLY A 94 -14.41 2.42 -5.18
C GLY A 94 -13.48 3.24 -6.10
N VAL A 95 -12.32 2.67 -6.41
CA VAL A 95 -11.38 3.22 -7.40
C VAL A 95 -11.91 2.92 -8.81
N ARG A 96 -11.74 3.85 -9.72
CA ARG A 96 -12.19 3.75 -11.11
C ARG A 96 -11.07 4.10 -12.10
N PRO A 97 -11.16 3.61 -13.34
CA PRO A 97 -10.27 4.08 -14.41
C PRO A 97 -10.35 5.60 -14.55
N GLY A 98 -9.21 6.25 -14.69
CA GLY A 98 -9.10 7.71 -14.77
C GLY A 98 -8.87 8.42 -13.44
N ASP A 99 -9.01 7.72 -12.30
CA ASP A 99 -8.67 8.30 -11.01
C ASP A 99 -7.17 8.57 -10.92
N THR A 100 -6.82 9.68 -10.28
CA THR A 100 -5.46 9.97 -9.84
C THR A 100 -5.40 9.84 -8.33
N LEU A 101 -4.59 8.93 -7.85
CA LEU A 101 -4.43 8.63 -6.44
C LEU A 101 -3.07 9.14 -5.95
N THR A 102 -3.10 9.90 -4.86
CA THR A 102 -1.88 10.35 -4.17
C THR A 102 -1.79 9.65 -2.85
N THR A 103 -0.84 8.72 -2.72
CA THR A 103 -0.67 7.90 -1.52
C THR A 103 0.45 8.46 -0.66
N ARG A 104 0.17 8.64 0.62
CA ARG A 104 1.14 9.04 1.65
C ARG A 104 1.18 7.99 2.75
N ALA A 105 2.38 7.58 3.13
CA ALA A 105 2.63 6.70 4.27
C ALA A 105 3.26 7.49 5.42
N THR A 106 2.77 7.26 6.63
CA THR A 106 3.31 7.87 7.86
C THR A 106 3.46 6.80 8.93
N VAL A 107 4.60 6.74 9.60
CA VAL A 107 4.78 5.87 10.76
C VAL A 107 4.00 6.44 11.93
N VAL A 108 3.05 5.68 12.45
CA VAL A 108 2.19 6.10 13.58
C VAL A 108 2.50 5.37 14.87
N GLY A 109 3.25 4.30 14.82
CA GLY A 109 3.66 3.56 16.00
C GLY A 109 4.79 2.59 15.74
N VAL A 110 5.61 2.38 16.75
CA VAL A 110 6.64 1.34 16.80
C VAL A 110 6.59 0.71 18.18
N GLU A 111 6.48 -0.60 18.23
CA GLU A 111 6.42 -1.38 19.46
C GLU A 111 7.38 -2.57 19.41
N GLN A 112 8.10 -2.77 20.49
CA GLN A 112 8.94 -3.95 20.65
C GLN A 112 8.12 -5.08 21.26
N ARG A 113 8.07 -6.22 20.59
CA ARG A 113 7.43 -7.45 21.04
C ARG A 113 8.40 -8.63 20.97
N LYS A 114 8.09 -9.73 21.68
CA LYS A 114 8.63 -11.05 21.34
C LYS A 114 7.92 -11.51 20.08
N PRO A 115 8.35 -11.71 19.01
CA PRO A 115 9.57 -12.14 18.38
C PRO A 115 10.30 -11.01 17.61
N GLY A 116 9.88 -9.77 17.70
CA GLY A 116 10.50 -8.69 16.93
C GLY A 116 9.82 -7.35 17.15
N ALA A 117 10.22 -6.35 16.39
CA ALA A 117 9.60 -5.04 16.43
C ALA A 117 8.42 -4.96 15.45
N PHE A 118 7.32 -4.32 15.87
CA PHE A 118 6.17 -3.98 15.04
C PHE A 118 6.19 -2.49 14.72
N GLN A 119 5.89 -2.18 13.47
CA GLN A 119 5.69 -0.81 13.01
C GLN A 119 4.30 -0.70 12.40
N TRP A 120 3.57 0.32 12.78
CA TRP A 120 2.30 0.69 12.17
C TRP A 120 2.51 1.90 11.26
N CYS A 121 2.01 1.79 10.05
CA CYS A 121 1.96 2.90 9.11
C CYS A 121 0.50 3.23 8.82
N ALA A 122 0.14 4.51 8.91
CA ALA A 122 -1.08 5.03 8.34
C ALA A 122 -0.85 5.34 6.87
N LEU A 123 -1.67 4.79 6.00
CA LEU A 123 -1.67 5.03 4.57
C LEU A 123 -2.93 5.83 4.22
N ARG A 124 -2.77 6.88 3.46
CA ARG A 124 -3.88 7.71 2.98
C ARG A 124 -3.74 7.92 1.49
N CYS A 125 -4.83 7.66 0.80
CA CYS A 125 -4.91 7.71 -0.64
C CYS A 125 -6.11 8.55 -1.09
#